data_968226c08902d61a3f2c591ccb17a853
#
_entry.id   968226c08902d61a3f2c591ccb17a853
#
_cell.length_a   1.000
_cell.length_b   1.000
_cell.length_c   1.000
_cell.angle_alpha   90.00
_cell.angle_beta   90.00
_cell.angle_gamma   90.00
#
_symmetry.space_group_name_H-M   'P 1'
#
loop_
_entity.id
_entity.type
_entity.pdbx_description
1 polymer ?
#
loop_
_entity_poly.entity_id
_entity_poly.type
_entity_poly.pdbx_seq_one_letter_code
_entity_poly.pdbx_strand_id
1 'polypeptide(L)'
;MEAKEAKTPAGQGAVSHSGLASLAADVLRGMVVSRQISVPELMADALTAIDRLDGGLHAFLSTCPERAMAEAHAAQARLDAGGCPLPLVGLPLAVKDAEPVADLPFTAGSLIYRDRVAKVDSIHVARLRAAGAIVVGKTNTPEFTLLGETRNRLGPDTRNPWNPTLTPSGSSGGSAAALAAGMVP
;
A
#
# COMPACT_ATOMS: atom_id res chain seq x y z
N MET A 1 22.92 -44.46 -12.93
CA MET A 1 22.37 -43.12 -13.23
C MET A 1 21.74 -42.64 -11.94
N GLU A 2 22.53 -41.99 -11.09
CA GLU A 2 22.06 -41.49 -9.77
C GLU A 2 21.35 -40.17 -9.96
N ALA A 3 20.11 -40.09 -9.47
CA ALA A 3 19.34 -38.86 -9.44
C ALA A 3 19.95 -37.90 -8.40
N LYS A 4 20.44 -36.77 -8.87
CA LYS A 4 20.97 -35.69 -8.05
C LYS A 4 19.79 -35.01 -7.36
N GLU A 5 19.60 -35.26 -6.05
CA GLU A 5 18.66 -34.51 -5.24
C GLU A 5 18.99 -33.02 -5.26
N ALA A 6 18.06 -32.22 -5.76
CA ALA A 6 18.13 -30.77 -5.71
C ALA A 6 17.93 -30.32 -4.25
N LYS A 7 19.00 -29.87 -3.62
CA LYS A 7 18.93 -29.19 -2.32
C LYS A 7 18.08 -27.92 -2.48
N THR A 8 16.91 -27.92 -1.84
CA THR A 8 16.11 -26.72 -1.60
C THR A 8 16.95 -25.74 -0.78
N PRO A 9 17.18 -24.50 -1.24
CA PRO A 9 17.89 -23.52 -0.43
C PRO A 9 17.05 -23.21 0.81
N ALA A 10 17.71 -23.28 1.97
CA ALA A 10 17.14 -22.95 3.27
C ALA A 10 16.55 -21.53 3.22
N GLY A 11 15.29 -21.40 3.65
CA GLY A 11 14.54 -20.16 3.61
C GLY A 11 15.23 -19.03 4.36
N GLN A 12 15.58 -17.98 3.64
CA GLN A 12 15.95 -16.71 4.23
C GLN A 12 14.66 -15.96 4.55
N GLY A 13 14.42 -15.80 5.85
CA GLY A 13 13.58 -14.81 6.47
C GLY A 13 12.18 -14.59 5.87
N ALA A 14 11.20 -15.37 6.29
CA ALA A 14 9.80 -14.97 6.17
C ALA A 14 9.64 -13.57 6.78
N VAL A 15 9.05 -12.62 6.05
CA VAL A 15 8.71 -11.31 6.59
C VAL A 15 7.84 -11.54 7.82
N SER A 16 8.33 -11.13 8.98
CA SER A 16 7.58 -11.19 10.23
C SER A 16 6.41 -10.20 10.12
N HIS A 17 5.20 -10.71 9.92
CA HIS A 17 3.98 -9.92 9.95
C HIS A 17 3.71 -9.50 11.40
N SER A 18 4.24 -8.36 11.80
CA SER A 18 4.01 -7.75 13.10
C SER A 18 3.44 -6.34 12.90
N GLY A 19 2.31 -6.07 13.51
CA GLY A 19 1.64 -4.78 13.46
C GLY A 19 0.17 -4.87 13.06
N LEU A 20 -0.56 -3.80 13.30
CA LEU A 20 -2.00 -3.71 13.00
C LEU A 20 -2.26 -3.87 11.50
N ALA A 21 -1.46 -3.21 10.65
CA ALA A 21 -1.65 -3.21 9.19
C ALA A 21 -1.53 -4.61 8.54
N SER A 22 -1.07 -5.62 9.27
CA SER A 22 -1.04 -7.02 8.81
C SER A 22 -2.33 -7.80 9.08
N LEU A 23 -3.27 -7.21 9.81
CA LEU A 23 -4.58 -7.82 10.09
C LEU A 23 -5.54 -7.59 8.91
N ALA A 24 -6.56 -8.44 8.81
CA ALA A 24 -7.58 -8.29 7.79
C ALA A 24 -8.37 -6.96 7.95
N ALA A 25 -8.73 -6.35 6.84
CA ALA A 25 -9.36 -5.03 6.79
C ALA A 25 -10.69 -4.96 7.60
N ASP A 26 -11.47 -6.03 7.60
CA ASP A 26 -12.74 -6.13 8.38
C ASP A 26 -12.46 -6.16 9.89
N VAL A 27 -11.42 -6.86 10.32
CA VAL A 27 -10.96 -6.89 11.71
C VAL A 27 -10.53 -5.50 12.16
N LEU A 28 -9.66 -4.83 11.37
CA LEU A 28 -9.21 -3.46 11.68
C LEU A 28 -10.36 -2.47 11.75
N ARG A 29 -11.27 -2.54 10.79
CA ARG A 29 -12.49 -1.73 10.84
C ARG A 29 -13.28 -1.99 12.10
N GLY A 30 -13.46 -3.25 12.48
CA GLY A 30 -14.13 -3.65 13.72
C GLY A 30 -13.49 -3.04 14.95
N MET A 31 -12.15 -3.06 15.04
CA MET A 31 -11.39 -2.46 16.16
C MET A 31 -11.54 -0.94 16.21
N VAL A 32 -11.54 -0.25 15.07
CA VAL A 32 -11.78 1.20 15.00
C VAL A 32 -13.20 1.55 15.44
N VAL A 33 -14.22 0.85 14.94
CA VAL A 33 -15.63 1.11 15.27
C VAL A 33 -15.94 0.82 16.73
N SER A 34 -15.33 -0.23 17.30
CA SER A 34 -15.47 -0.56 18.73
C SER A 34 -14.57 0.25 19.65
N ARG A 35 -13.79 1.22 19.11
CA ARG A 35 -12.87 2.07 19.88
C ARG A 35 -11.73 1.30 20.57
N GLN A 36 -11.37 0.10 20.10
CA GLN A 36 -10.21 -0.63 20.58
C GLN A 36 -8.90 0.01 20.10
N ILE A 37 -8.91 0.60 18.91
CA ILE A 37 -7.86 1.44 18.36
C ILE A 37 -8.46 2.71 17.76
N SER A 38 -7.70 3.78 17.72
CA SER A 38 -8.07 5.00 17.00
C SER A 38 -7.61 4.94 15.55
N VAL A 39 -8.23 5.76 14.69
CA VAL A 39 -7.81 5.89 13.29
C VAL A 39 -6.36 6.39 13.15
N PRO A 40 -5.89 7.40 13.95
CA PRO A 40 -4.49 7.80 13.93
C PRO A 40 -3.51 6.70 14.35
N GLU A 41 -3.84 5.85 15.34
CA GLU A 41 -2.99 4.71 15.73
C GLU A 41 -2.84 3.70 14.60
N LEU A 42 -3.95 3.33 13.94
CA LEU A 42 -3.90 2.45 12.78
C LEU A 42 -3.07 3.04 11.64
N MET A 43 -3.24 4.34 11.37
CA MET A 43 -2.50 5.02 10.31
C MET A 43 -1.01 5.10 10.62
N ALA A 44 -0.64 5.43 11.87
CA ALA A 44 0.76 5.48 12.31
C ALA A 44 1.44 4.11 12.20
N ASP A 45 0.73 3.02 12.55
CA ASP A 45 1.26 1.66 12.39
C ASP A 45 1.53 1.32 10.91
N ALA A 46 0.59 1.63 10.02
CA ALA A 46 0.76 1.40 8.58
C ALA A 46 1.92 2.20 7.99
N LEU A 47 2.03 3.49 8.32
CA LEU A 47 3.13 4.34 7.87
C LEU A 47 4.48 3.88 8.41
N THR A 48 4.53 3.41 9.65
CA THR A 48 5.73 2.81 10.26
C THR A 48 6.13 1.50 9.56
N ALA A 49 5.15 0.67 9.19
CA ALA A 49 5.41 -0.55 8.43
C ALA A 49 5.97 -0.23 7.03
N ILE A 50 5.43 0.78 6.35
CA ILE A 50 5.92 1.26 5.05
C ILE A 50 7.37 1.75 5.19
N ASP A 51 7.66 2.64 6.14
CA ASP A 51 9.00 3.19 6.35
C ASP A 51 10.04 2.11 6.62
N ARG A 52 9.69 1.12 7.43
CA ARG A 52 10.57 0.01 7.79
C ARG A 52 10.86 -0.96 6.64
N LEU A 53 9.84 -1.27 5.81
CA LEU A 53 9.90 -2.40 4.87
C LEU A 53 10.13 -1.96 3.42
N ASP A 54 9.68 -0.77 3.04
CA ASP A 54 9.68 -0.38 1.63
C ASP A 54 11.07 -0.10 1.08
N GLY A 55 12.03 0.30 1.92
CA GLY A 55 13.43 0.47 1.51
C GLY A 55 14.09 -0.79 0.94
N GLY A 56 13.57 -1.98 1.30
CA GLY A 56 14.02 -3.27 0.75
C GLY A 56 13.11 -3.87 -0.33
N LEU A 57 11.85 -3.43 -0.40
CA LEU A 57 10.83 -4.01 -1.29
C LEU A 57 10.46 -3.12 -2.47
N HIS A 58 10.58 -1.80 -2.32
CA HIS A 58 10.26 -0.82 -3.36
C HIS A 58 8.84 -1.00 -3.92
N ALA A 59 7.89 -1.23 -3.00
CA ALA A 59 6.48 -1.39 -3.32
C ALA A 59 5.81 -0.07 -3.68
N PHE A 60 6.35 1.07 -3.18
CA PHE A 60 5.83 2.40 -3.41
C PHE A 60 6.75 3.23 -4.33
N LEU A 61 6.16 4.04 -5.22
CA LEU A 61 6.84 5.11 -5.94
C LEU A 61 6.80 6.42 -5.16
N SER A 62 5.75 6.64 -4.38
CA SER A 62 5.63 7.78 -3.47
C SER A 62 4.66 7.49 -2.34
N THR A 63 4.88 8.12 -1.19
CA THR A 63 4.00 8.07 -0.02
C THR A 63 3.52 9.49 0.32
N CYS A 64 2.44 9.60 1.12
CA CYS A 64 1.89 10.90 1.54
C CYS A 64 1.55 10.90 3.05
N PRO A 65 2.54 10.67 3.93
CA PRO A 65 2.32 10.44 5.36
C PRO A 65 1.62 11.60 6.07
N GLU A 66 2.00 12.85 5.78
CA GLU A 66 1.40 14.03 6.43
C GLU A 66 -0.07 14.15 6.08
N ARG A 67 -0.43 13.95 4.80
CA ARG A 67 -1.81 13.95 4.33
C ARG A 67 -2.61 12.81 4.96
N ALA A 68 -2.06 11.60 4.97
CA ALA A 68 -2.71 10.42 5.54
C ALA A 68 -3.00 10.62 7.03
N MET A 69 -2.06 11.15 7.80
CA MET A 69 -2.26 11.47 9.22
C MET A 69 -3.30 12.57 9.43
N ALA A 70 -3.30 13.63 8.63
CA ALA A 70 -4.31 14.69 8.72
C ALA A 70 -5.73 14.14 8.44
N GLU A 71 -5.89 13.30 7.39
CA GLU A 71 -7.14 12.63 7.08
C GLU A 71 -7.56 11.65 8.20
N ALA A 72 -6.60 10.95 8.85
CA ALA A 72 -6.86 10.07 9.98
C ALA A 72 -7.40 10.83 11.22
N HIS A 73 -6.79 11.95 11.56
CA HIS A 73 -7.29 12.80 12.64
C HIS A 73 -8.68 13.36 12.35
N ALA A 74 -8.96 13.79 11.12
CA ALA A 74 -10.27 14.26 10.72
C ALA A 74 -11.32 13.14 10.75
N ALA A 75 -10.98 11.91 10.38
CA ALA A 75 -11.85 10.75 10.48
C ALA A 75 -12.16 10.41 11.95
N GLN A 76 -11.17 10.45 12.83
CA GLN A 76 -11.33 10.23 14.26
C GLN A 76 -12.26 11.29 14.89
N ALA A 77 -12.03 12.56 14.60
CA ALA A 77 -12.86 13.64 15.12
C ALA A 77 -14.35 13.49 14.73
N ARG A 78 -14.63 13.02 13.51
CA ARG A 78 -16.03 12.72 13.08
C ARG A 78 -16.64 11.57 13.89
N LEU A 79 -15.88 10.52 14.17
CA LEU A 79 -16.35 9.41 15.02
C LEU A 79 -16.61 9.89 16.45
N ASP A 80 -15.74 10.75 17.00
CA ASP A 80 -15.85 11.26 18.37
C ASP A 80 -17.06 12.19 18.53
N ALA A 81 -17.42 12.90 17.47
CA ALA A 81 -18.65 13.71 17.42
C ALA A 81 -19.93 12.87 17.24
N GLY A 82 -19.86 11.53 17.29
CA GLY A 82 -21.03 10.65 17.13
C GLY A 82 -21.41 10.39 15.67
N GLY A 83 -20.54 10.69 14.72
CA GLY A 83 -20.76 10.39 13.30
C GLY A 83 -20.89 8.89 13.04
N CYS A 84 -21.80 8.50 12.13
CA CYS A 84 -21.95 7.12 11.73
C CYS A 84 -20.65 6.60 11.07
N PRO A 85 -20.11 5.45 11.51
CA PRO A 85 -18.90 4.90 10.91
C PRO A 85 -19.11 4.53 9.43
N LEU A 86 -18.26 5.05 8.57
CA LEU A 86 -18.26 4.70 7.15
C LEU A 86 -17.77 3.25 6.93
N PRO A 87 -18.15 2.61 5.79
CA PRO A 87 -17.80 1.22 5.50
C PRO A 87 -16.30 0.88 5.55
N LEU A 88 -15.42 1.84 5.19
CA LEU A 88 -13.95 1.68 5.17
C LEU A 88 -13.26 2.68 6.10
N VAL A 89 -13.94 3.14 7.15
CA VAL A 89 -13.45 4.22 8.01
C VAL A 89 -12.03 3.94 8.53
N GLY A 90 -11.11 4.83 8.16
CA GLY A 90 -9.74 4.83 8.66
C GLY A 90 -8.81 3.77 8.05
N LEU A 91 -9.29 2.92 7.15
CA LEU A 91 -8.44 1.88 6.55
C LEU A 91 -7.38 2.51 5.63
N PRO A 92 -6.09 2.17 5.80
CA PRO A 92 -5.03 2.59 4.89
C PRO A 92 -5.24 2.01 3.49
N LEU A 93 -5.10 2.84 2.46
CA LEU A 93 -5.29 2.47 1.06
C LEU A 93 -4.04 2.80 0.25
N ALA A 94 -3.40 1.79 -0.32
CA ALA A 94 -2.33 1.96 -1.30
C ALA A 94 -2.90 1.92 -2.72
N VAL A 95 -2.64 2.97 -3.52
CA VAL A 95 -3.21 3.11 -4.87
C VAL A 95 -2.13 2.96 -5.93
N LYS A 96 -2.35 2.09 -6.90
CA LYS A 96 -1.43 1.89 -8.04
C LYS A 96 -1.16 3.21 -8.77
N ASP A 97 0.09 3.46 -9.15
CA ASP A 97 0.47 4.73 -9.78
C ASP A 97 -0.07 4.94 -11.21
N ALA A 98 -0.77 3.95 -11.75
CA ALA A 98 -1.57 4.08 -12.96
C ALA A 98 -3.00 4.61 -12.72
N GLU A 99 -3.36 4.86 -11.45
CA GLU A 99 -4.68 5.35 -11.04
C GLU A 99 -4.58 6.77 -10.49
N PRO A 100 -5.35 7.74 -11.01
CA PRO A 100 -5.35 9.10 -10.49
C PRO A 100 -5.85 9.17 -9.04
N VAL A 101 -5.07 9.88 -8.21
CA VAL A 101 -5.46 10.36 -6.89
C VAL A 101 -5.20 11.85 -6.86
N ALA A 102 -6.20 12.67 -6.59
CA ALA A 102 -6.07 14.12 -6.60
C ALA A 102 -4.87 14.60 -5.77
N ASP A 103 -4.07 15.50 -6.35
CA ASP A 103 -2.89 16.11 -5.76
C ASP A 103 -1.71 15.16 -5.49
N LEU A 104 -1.76 13.91 -6.00
CA LEU A 104 -0.66 12.96 -5.92
C LEU A 104 -0.06 12.66 -7.31
N PRO A 105 1.20 12.17 -7.35
CA PRO A 105 1.82 11.73 -8.60
C PRO A 105 0.97 10.70 -9.35
N PHE A 106 0.96 10.84 -10.66
CA PHE A 106 0.25 9.95 -11.58
C PHE A 106 1.11 9.69 -12.81
N THR A 107 2.15 8.89 -12.64
CA THR A 107 3.21 8.73 -13.65
C THR A 107 2.98 7.54 -14.58
N ALA A 108 2.10 6.60 -14.20
CA ALA A 108 1.94 5.31 -14.89
C ALA A 108 3.28 4.56 -15.08
N GLY A 109 4.24 4.73 -14.14
CA GLY A 109 5.56 4.12 -14.21
C GLY A 109 6.47 4.68 -15.30
N SER A 110 6.13 5.82 -15.93
CA SER A 110 6.85 6.37 -17.09
C SER A 110 7.60 7.66 -16.78
N LEU A 111 8.84 7.76 -17.25
CA LEU A 111 9.62 9.00 -17.22
C LEU A 111 8.94 10.15 -18.00
N ILE A 112 8.12 9.84 -19.01
CA ILE A 112 7.37 10.85 -19.79
C ILE A 112 6.41 11.61 -18.88
N TYR A 113 5.88 10.94 -17.84
CA TYR A 113 4.91 11.51 -16.92
C TYR A 113 5.44 11.70 -15.49
N ARG A 114 6.78 11.73 -15.30
CA ARG A 114 7.40 11.85 -13.98
C ARG A 114 6.86 13.00 -13.12
N ASP A 115 6.57 14.11 -13.76
CA ASP A 115 6.14 15.34 -13.08
C ASP A 115 4.61 15.55 -13.13
N ARG A 116 3.88 14.55 -13.67
CA ARG A 116 2.43 14.64 -13.76
C ARG A 116 1.80 14.39 -12.40
N VAL A 117 0.96 15.33 -11.97
CA VAL A 117 0.12 15.24 -10.78
C VAL A 117 -1.34 15.17 -11.22
N ALA A 118 -2.11 14.27 -10.62
CA ALA A 118 -3.53 14.14 -10.90
C ALA A 118 -4.32 15.32 -10.29
N LYS A 119 -5.30 15.84 -11.03
CA LYS A 119 -6.18 16.93 -10.56
C LYS A 119 -7.45 16.41 -9.90
N VAL A 120 -7.82 15.16 -10.18
CA VAL A 120 -9.04 14.51 -9.68
C VAL A 120 -8.75 13.06 -9.35
N ASP A 121 -9.54 12.49 -8.46
CA ASP A 121 -9.53 11.05 -8.20
C ASP A 121 -10.15 10.29 -9.38
N SER A 122 -9.68 9.08 -9.66
CA SER A 122 -10.44 8.14 -10.48
C SER A 122 -11.75 7.75 -9.78
N ILE A 123 -12.73 7.28 -10.54
CA ILE A 123 -14.08 6.98 -10.01
C ILE A 123 -14.01 6.00 -8.82
N HIS A 124 -13.22 4.94 -8.92
CA HIS A 124 -13.12 3.96 -7.84
C HIS A 124 -12.34 4.51 -6.63
N VAL A 125 -11.27 5.29 -6.82
CA VAL A 125 -10.56 5.97 -5.72
C VAL A 125 -11.50 6.92 -4.99
N ALA A 126 -12.26 7.75 -5.71
CA ALA A 126 -13.24 8.66 -5.12
C ALA A 126 -14.30 7.90 -4.29
N ARG A 127 -14.77 6.74 -4.76
CA ARG A 127 -15.72 5.89 -4.03
C ARG A 127 -15.11 5.28 -2.77
N LEU A 128 -13.87 4.78 -2.84
CA LEU A 128 -13.18 4.21 -1.68
C LEU A 128 -12.92 5.28 -0.61
N ARG A 129 -12.48 6.47 -1.02
CA ARG A 129 -12.29 7.61 -0.10
C ARG A 129 -13.62 8.10 0.50
N ALA A 130 -14.69 8.17 -0.31
CA ALA A 130 -16.03 8.48 0.21
C ALA A 130 -16.55 7.43 1.19
N ALA A 131 -16.14 6.17 1.05
CA ALA A 131 -16.40 5.10 2.01
C ALA A 131 -15.51 5.17 3.27
N GLY A 132 -14.54 6.09 3.34
CA GLY A 132 -13.72 6.35 4.51
C GLY A 132 -12.30 5.80 4.47
N ALA A 133 -11.86 5.19 3.36
CA ALA A 133 -10.47 4.77 3.18
C ALA A 133 -9.55 5.99 3.03
N ILE A 134 -8.32 5.87 3.54
CA ILE A 134 -7.32 6.95 3.56
C ILE A 134 -6.12 6.53 2.73
N VAL A 135 -5.79 7.32 1.70
CA VAL A 135 -4.66 7.01 0.81
C VAL A 135 -3.34 7.26 1.52
N VAL A 136 -2.44 6.25 1.54
CA VAL A 136 -1.10 6.34 2.13
C VAL A 136 0.00 6.55 1.10
N GLY A 137 -0.27 6.26 -0.18
CA GLY A 137 0.73 6.44 -1.23
C GLY A 137 0.36 5.77 -2.55
N LYS A 138 1.29 5.89 -3.51
CA LYS A 138 1.20 5.37 -4.87
C LYS A 138 2.15 4.18 -5.04
N THR A 139 1.59 3.02 -5.33
CA THR A 139 2.38 1.79 -5.47
C THR A 139 3.00 1.66 -6.86
N ASN A 140 4.13 0.97 -6.89
CA ASN A 140 4.92 0.77 -8.10
C ASN A 140 4.20 -0.08 -9.15
N THR A 141 4.49 0.20 -10.42
CA THR A 141 3.90 -0.44 -11.60
C THR A 141 4.90 -0.40 -12.75
N PRO A 142 4.91 -1.36 -13.68
CA PRO A 142 5.68 -1.20 -14.91
C PRO A 142 5.17 -0.03 -15.75
N GLU A 143 6.03 0.46 -16.64
CA GLU A 143 5.69 1.56 -17.55
C GLU A 143 4.40 1.24 -18.32
N PHE A 144 3.44 2.15 -18.27
CA PHE A 144 2.09 2.04 -18.85
C PHE A 144 1.33 0.74 -18.50
N THR A 145 1.73 0.10 -17.41
CA THR A 145 1.15 -1.18 -16.95
C THR A 145 1.26 -2.36 -17.93
N LEU A 146 2.17 -2.28 -18.89
CA LEU A 146 2.24 -3.22 -20.02
C LEU A 146 2.94 -4.54 -19.70
N LEU A 147 3.77 -4.60 -18.65
CA LEU A 147 4.58 -5.80 -18.35
C LEU A 147 4.01 -6.61 -17.19
N GLY A 148 4.28 -7.91 -17.20
CA GLY A 148 4.03 -8.82 -16.08
C GLY A 148 5.08 -8.75 -14.96
N GLU A 149 6.01 -7.79 -15.01
CA GLU A 149 7.03 -7.52 -14.00
C GLU A 149 6.90 -6.08 -13.53
N THR A 150 7.09 -5.82 -12.23
CA THR A 150 6.97 -4.47 -11.67
C THR A 150 8.32 -3.80 -11.62
N ARG A 151 8.72 -3.27 -12.76
CA ARG A 151 9.94 -2.46 -12.95
C ARG A 151 9.68 -1.30 -13.89
N ASN A 152 10.37 -0.19 -13.65
CA ASN A 152 10.34 0.99 -14.49
C ASN A 152 11.63 1.81 -14.28
N ARG A 153 11.72 2.99 -14.88
CA ARG A 153 12.90 3.86 -14.82
C ARG A 153 12.77 5.01 -13.82
N LEU A 154 11.68 5.04 -13.02
CA LEU A 154 11.46 6.06 -11.99
C LEU A 154 12.13 5.70 -10.67
N GLY A 155 12.33 4.40 -10.42
CA GLY A 155 12.94 3.91 -9.19
C GLY A 155 13.41 2.46 -9.32
N PRO A 156 13.81 1.84 -8.21
CA PRO A 156 14.20 0.44 -8.17
C PRO A 156 13.03 -0.50 -8.50
N ASP A 157 13.38 -1.71 -8.94
CA ASP A 157 12.40 -2.77 -9.20
C ASP A 157 11.73 -3.22 -7.88
N THR A 158 10.43 -3.42 -7.90
CA THR A 158 9.72 -4.01 -6.76
C THR A 158 10.14 -5.46 -6.57
N ARG A 159 10.39 -5.84 -5.32
CA ARG A 159 10.83 -7.17 -4.92
C ARG A 159 9.71 -7.97 -4.28
N ASN A 160 9.78 -9.29 -4.45
CA ASN A 160 8.84 -10.20 -3.82
C ASN A 160 9.16 -10.32 -2.31
N PRO A 161 8.20 -10.05 -1.40
CA PRO A 161 8.44 -10.12 0.04
C PRO A 161 8.86 -11.50 0.56
N TRP A 162 8.45 -12.57 -0.12
CA TRP A 162 8.81 -13.95 0.23
C TRP A 162 10.21 -14.34 -0.22
N ASN A 163 10.67 -13.77 -1.35
CA ASN A 163 11.99 -13.97 -1.89
C ASN A 163 12.42 -12.72 -2.67
N PRO A 164 13.24 -11.83 -2.08
CA PRO A 164 13.66 -10.58 -2.72
C PRO A 164 14.49 -10.72 -3.99
N THR A 165 14.91 -11.92 -4.37
CA THR A 165 15.58 -12.19 -5.64
C THR A 165 14.60 -12.34 -6.81
N LEU A 166 13.30 -12.46 -6.51
CA LEU A 166 12.23 -12.63 -7.48
C LEU A 166 11.41 -11.35 -7.63
N THR A 167 10.74 -11.23 -8.77
CA THR A 167 9.72 -10.21 -8.99
C THR A 167 8.42 -10.60 -8.26
N PRO A 168 7.61 -9.64 -7.77
CA PRO A 168 6.26 -9.91 -7.28
C PRO A 168 5.24 -10.08 -8.42
N SER A 169 5.71 -10.22 -9.67
CA SER A 169 4.89 -10.17 -10.88
C SER A 169 4.35 -8.77 -11.15
N GLY A 170 3.31 -8.62 -11.96
CA GLY A 170 2.75 -7.31 -12.37
C GLY A 170 1.42 -7.47 -13.11
N SER A 171 0.86 -6.40 -13.50
CA SER A 171 1.33 -5.00 -13.46
C SER A 171 1.09 -4.30 -12.11
N SER A 172 0.39 -4.90 -11.15
CA SER A 172 0.10 -4.35 -9.82
C SER A 172 1.04 -4.91 -8.73
N GLY A 173 2.29 -5.23 -9.08
CA GLY A 173 3.22 -5.89 -8.17
C GLY A 173 3.59 -5.05 -6.96
N GLY A 174 3.62 -3.72 -7.06
CA GLY A 174 3.81 -2.85 -5.92
C GLY A 174 2.69 -3.01 -4.88
N SER A 175 1.43 -3.02 -5.33
CA SER A 175 0.28 -3.25 -4.43
C SER A 175 0.32 -4.66 -3.82
N ALA A 176 0.64 -5.68 -4.63
CA ALA A 176 0.77 -7.05 -4.15
C ALA A 176 1.89 -7.18 -3.10
N ALA A 177 3.05 -6.54 -3.32
CA ALA A 177 4.15 -6.54 -2.37
C ALA A 177 3.79 -5.82 -1.07
N ALA A 178 3.10 -4.67 -1.15
CA ALA A 178 2.66 -3.91 0.03
C ALA A 178 1.68 -4.73 0.90
N LEU A 179 0.69 -5.38 0.28
CA LEU A 179 -0.25 -6.28 0.96
C LEU A 179 0.48 -7.48 1.57
N ALA A 180 1.29 -8.19 0.79
CA ALA A 180 1.99 -9.39 1.25
C ALA A 180 3.02 -9.10 2.35
N ALA A 181 3.53 -7.88 2.44
CA ALA A 181 4.44 -7.46 3.50
C ALA A 181 3.72 -6.90 4.74
N GLY A 182 2.39 -6.77 4.73
CA GLY A 182 1.62 -6.19 5.84
C GLY A 182 1.84 -4.70 6.02
N MET A 183 2.11 -3.96 4.95
CA MET A 183 2.19 -2.50 4.97
C MET A 183 0.81 -1.84 4.93
N VAL A 184 -0.15 -2.51 4.30
CA VAL A 184 -1.57 -2.13 4.23
C VAL A 184 -2.42 -3.40 4.29
N PRO A 185 -3.66 -3.31 4.81
CA PRO A 185 -4.58 -4.45 4.93
C PRO A 185 -5.18 -4.90 3.60
#